data_acd8bbd54821d30a7a1f0cee03436cae
#
_entry.id   acd8bbd54821d30a7a1f0cee03436cae
#
_cell.length_a   1.000
_cell.length_b   1.000
_cell.length_c   1.000
_cell.angle_alpha   90.00
_cell.angle_beta   90.00
_cell.angle_gamma   90.00
#
_symmetry.space_group_name_H-M   'P 1'
#
loop_
_entity.id
_entity.type
_entity.pdbx_description
1 polymer ?
#
loop_
_entity_poly.entity_id
_entity_poly.type
_entity_poly.pdbx_seq_one_letter_code
_entity_poly.pdbx_strand_id
1 'polypeptide(L)'
;MSDLELNDEYWMRHALTLAKRAWEEGEVPVGAVLVHNNQVIGEGWNRPIGRHDPTAHAEIMALRQGGLVLQNYRLIDATLYVTLEPCVMCAGAMVHSRIARLVFGARDAKTGAAGSLMDVLHHPGMNHRVAISEGVLAESCSATLSDFFRWRREEKKALKKAREQTGES
;
A
#
# COMPACT_ATOMS: atom_id res chain seq x y z
N MET A 1 25.46 -6.15 -19.77
CA MET A 1 24.31 -5.26 -19.67
C MET A 1 23.23 -5.94 -18.85
N SER A 2 22.74 -5.28 -17.87
CA SER A 2 21.65 -5.82 -17.08
C SER A 2 20.35 -5.69 -17.89
N ASP A 3 19.67 -6.80 -18.11
CA ASP A 3 18.37 -6.80 -18.76
C ASP A 3 17.25 -6.46 -17.79
N LEU A 4 17.59 -6.06 -16.55
CA LEU A 4 16.64 -5.62 -15.57
C LEU A 4 16.19 -4.20 -15.87
N GLU A 5 15.02 -4.10 -16.47
CA GLU A 5 14.36 -2.81 -16.60
C GLU A 5 13.75 -2.43 -15.26
N LEU A 6 14.19 -1.32 -14.69
CA LEU A 6 13.61 -0.76 -13.47
C LEU A 6 12.34 0.01 -13.83
N ASN A 7 11.34 -0.72 -14.31
CA ASN A 7 10.06 -0.16 -14.76
C ASN A 7 8.99 -0.29 -13.66
N ASP A 8 7.79 0.19 -13.94
CA ASP A 8 6.68 0.17 -12.98
C ASP A 8 6.33 -1.24 -12.53
N GLU A 9 6.37 -2.23 -13.43
CA GLU A 9 6.09 -3.60 -13.06
C GLU A 9 7.14 -4.18 -12.11
N TYR A 10 8.41 -3.85 -12.34
CA TYR A 10 9.49 -4.27 -11.46
C TYR A 10 9.24 -3.78 -10.03
N TRP A 11 8.95 -2.50 -9.88
CA TRP A 11 8.71 -1.91 -8.55
C TRP A 11 7.40 -2.40 -7.94
N MET A 12 6.39 -2.65 -8.76
CA MET A 12 5.13 -3.21 -8.25
C MET A 12 5.33 -4.65 -7.76
N ARG A 13 6.15 -5.45 -8.43
CA ARG A 13 6.51 -6.79 -7.92
C ARG A 13 7.22 -6.69 -6.58
N HIS A 14 8.08 -5.70 -6.41
CA HIS A 14 8.72 -5.44 -5.13
C HIS A 14 7.69 -5.11 -4.04
N ALA A 15 6.74 -4.25 -4.36
CA ALA A 15 5.64 -3.91 -3.44
C ALA A 15 4.81 -5.15 -3.09
N LEU A 16 4.58 -6.06 -4.03
CA LEU A 16 3.87 -7.32 -3.77
C LEU A 16 4.62 -8.22 -2.78
N THR A 17 5.96 -8.23 -2.81
CA THR A 17 6.74 -8.98 -1.82
C THR A 17 6.54 -8.41 -0.42
N LEU A 18 6.38 -7.10 -0.30
CA LEU A 18 6.09 -6.44 0.97
C LEU A 18 4.66 -6.71 1.44
N ALA A 19 3.71 -6.77 0.51
CA ALA A 19 2.34 -7.17 0.83
C ALA A 19 2.31 -8.58 1.44
N LYS A 20 3.14 -9.46 0.94
CA LYS A 20 3.26 -10.82 1.47
C LYS A 20 3.75 -10.84 2.92
N ARG A 21 4.66 -9.94 3.27
CA ARG A 21 5.11 -9.78 4.66
C ARG A 21 3.96 -9.36 5.58
N ALA A 22 3.09 -8.48 5.11
CA ALA A 22 1.90 -8.09 5.87
C ALA A 22 1.02 -9.31 6.14
N TRP A 23 0.77 -10.13 5.12
CA TRP A 23 0.00 -11.37 5.27
C TRP A 23 0.61 -12.28 6.33
N GLU A 24 1.92 -12.49 6.28
CA GLU A 24 2.64 -13.34 7.24
C GLU A 24 2.48 -12.84 8.68
N GLU A 25 2.27 -11.54 8.87
CA GLU A 25 2.01 -10.92 10.16
C GLU A 25 0.52 -10.85 10.52
N GLY A 26 -0.36 -11.41 9.71
CA GLY A 26 -1.81 -11.40 9.95
C GLY A 26 -2.48 -10.09 9.55
N GLU A 27 -1.80 -9.24 8.80
CA GLU A 27 -2.32 -7.96 8.35
C GLU A 27 -2.85 -8.03 6.93
N VAL A 28 -3.74 -7.10 6.57
CA VAL A 28 -4.21 -6.98 5.19
C VAL A 28 -3.00 -6.78 4.27
N PRO A 29 -2.85 -7.60 3.21
CA PRO A 29 -1.63 -7.61 2.41
C PRO A 29 -1.55 -6.45 1.43
N VAL A 30 -1.08 -5.33 1.94
CA VAL A 30 -0.75 -4.14 1.16
C VAL A 30 0.73 -3.85 1.36
N GLY A 31 1.44 -3.65 0.26
CA GLY A 31 2.85 -3.29 0.28
C GLY A 31 3.09 -2.02 -0.51
N ALA A 32 4.09 -1.25 -0.09
CA ALA A 32 4.45 0.00 -0.74
C ALA A 32 5.97 0.18 -0.79
N VAL A 33 6.47 0.70 -1.89
CA VAL A 33 7.88 1.02 -2.05
C VAL A 33 8.02 2.44 -2.61
N LEU A 34 8.87 3.23 -1.97
CA LEU A 34 9.17 4.60 -2.39
C LEU A 34 10.53 4.61 -3.09
N VAL A 35 10.54 5.09 -4.33
CA VAL A 35 11.71 5.06 -5.21
C VAL A 35 12.12 6.48 -5.57
N HIS A 36 13.42 6.75 -5.46
CA HIS A 36 14.01 8.04 -5.81
C HIS A 36 15.33 7.77 -6.53
N ASN A 37 15.48 8.32 -7.75
CA ASN A 37 16.67 8.09 -8.58
C ASN A 37 16.96 6.59 -8.77
N ASN A 38 15.93 5.80 -9.08
CA ASN A 38 16.01 4.35 -9.27
C ASN A 38 16.53 3.59 -8.05
N GLN A 39 16.43 4.17 -6.87
CA GLN A 39 16.83 3.54 -5.61
C GLN A 39 15.66 3.52 -4.63
N VAL A 40 15.51 2.41 -3.91
CA VAL A 40 14.51 2.31 -2.85
C VAL A 40 14.96 3.16 -1.67
N ILE A 41 14.13 4.13 -1.29
CA ILE A 41 14.37 4.95 -0.09
C ILE A 41 13.36 4.68 1.01
N GLY A 42 12.31 3.92 0.72
CA GLY A 42 11.31 3.55 1.71
C GLY A 42 10.57 2.29 1.33
N GLU A 43 10.33 1.44 2.31
CA GLU A 43 9.53 0.22 2.16
C GLU A 43 8.50 0.19 3.27
N GLY A 44 7.28 -0.26 2.95
CA GLY A 44 6.23 -0.36 3.94
C GLY A 44 5.28 -1.51 3.63
N TRP A 45 4.69 -2.04 4.67
CA TRP A 45 3.59 -2.98 4.57
C TRP A 45 2.63 -2.71 5.72
N ASN A 46 1.37 -3.07 5.53
CA ASN A 46 0.35 -2.81 6.54
C ASN A 46 0.69 -3.46 7.87
N ARG A 47 0.67 -2.67 8.93
CA ARG A 47 1.00 -3.13 10.29
C ARG A 47 0.14 -2.47 11.38
N PRO A 48 -1.12 -2.04 11.11
CA PRO A 48 -1.89 -1.35 12.16
C PRO A 48 -2.16 -2.23 13.37
N ILE A 49 -2.41 -3.52 13.19
CA ILE A 49 -2.68 -4.44 14.30
C ILE A 49 -1.42 -4.64 15.14
N GLY A 50 -0.34 -5.07 14.50
CA GLY A 50 0.91 -5.40 15.19
C GLY A 50 1.57 -4.22 15.88
N ARG A 51 1.42 -3.02 15.35
CA ARG A 51 1.98 -1.80 15.93
C ARG A 51 1.00 -1.04 16.83
N HIS A 52 -0.25 -1.49 16.91
CA HIS A 52 -1.29 -0.76 17.65
C HIS A 52 -1.37 0.69 17.17
N ASP A 53 -1.27 0.89 15.85
CA ASP A 53 -1.18 2.21 15.22
C ASP A 53 -2.15 2.28 14.06
N PRO A 54 -3.25 3.07 14.19
CA PRO A 54 -4.25 3.16 13.12
C PRO A 54 -3.71 3.82 11.85
N THR A 55 -2.55 4.48 11.91
CA THR A 55 -1.94 5.12 10.74
C THR A 55 -0.88 4.26 10.06
N ALA A 56 -0.59 3.06 10.57
CA ALA A 56 0.49 2.20 10.06
C ALA A 56 0.11 1.47 8.77
N HIS A 57 -0.39 2.20 7.78
CA HIS A 57 -0.60 1.70 6.43
C HIS A 57 0.74 1.60 5.70
N ALA A 58 0.81 0.73 4.71
CA ALA A 58 2.03 0.51 3.94
C ALA A 58 2.62 1.82 3.41
N GLU A 59 1.78 2.69 2.86
CA GLU A 59 2.20 3.96 2.27
C GLU A 59 2.83 4.88 3.31
N ILE A 60 2.20 5.00 4.48
CA ILE A 60 2.71 5.83 5.58
C ILE A 60 4.08 5.33 6.03
N MET A 61 4.24 4.03 6.17
CA MET A 61 5.50 3.42 6.58
C MET A 61 6.61 3.72 5.57
N ALA A 62 6.32 3.60 4.27
CA ALA A 62 7.28 3.89 3.22
C ALA A 62 7.67 5.38 3.18
N LEU A 63 6.68 6.28 3.32
CA LEU A 63 6.93 7.73 3.33
C LEU A 63 7.79 8.14 4.52
N ARG A 64 7.52 7.59 5.69
CA ARG A 64 8.31 7.86 6.90
C ARG A 64 9.77 7.47 6.72
N GLN A 65 10.01 6.29 6.19
CA GLN A 65 11.38 5.82 5.94
C GLN A 65 12.07 6.72 4.91
N GLY A 66 11.37 7.07 3.83
CA GLY A 66 11.91 7.96 2.81
C GLY A 66 12.32 9.31 3.36
N GLY A 67 11.51 9.88 4.25
CA GLY A 67 11.84 11.15 4.91
C GLY A 67 13.12 11.08 5.74
N LEU A 68 13.31 9.97 6.45
CA LEU A 68 14.53 9.75 7.22
C LEU A 68 15.75 9.57 6.31
N VAL A 69 15.61 8.84 5.22
CA VAL A 69 16.71 8.61 4.26
C VAL A 69 17.13 9.92 3.59
N LEU A 70 16.17 10.72 3.12
CA LEU A 70 16.46 11.99 2.45
C LEU A 70 16.72 13.14 3.43
N GLN A 71 16.50 12.94 4.72
CA GLN A 71 16.60 14.00 5.73
C GLN A 71 15.75 15.21 5.35
N ASN A 72 14.51 14.94 4.88
CA ASN A 72 13.59 15.96 4.41
C ASN A 72 12.16 15.41 4.44
N TYR A 73 11.20 16.20 4.90
CA TYR A 73 9.81 15.81 4.83
C TYR A 73 9.24 15.92 3.42
N ARG A 74 9.85 16.70 2.54
CA ARG A 74 9.47 16.80 1.12
C ARG A 74 10.25 15.78 0.31
N LEU A 75 9.54 14.85 -0.29
CA LEU A 75 10.11 13.73 -1.03
C LEU A 75 10.04 14.04 -2.53
N ILE A 76 10.71 15.14 -2.91
CA ILE A 76 10.69 15.66 -4.28
C ILE A 76 11.25 14.62 -5.26
N ASP A 77 10.59 14.49 -6.41
CA ASP A 77 10.95 13.54 -7.49
C ASP A 77 10.85 12.06 -7.09
N ALA A 78 10.22 11.75 -5.96
CA ALA A 78 10.00 10.37 -5.56
C ALA A 78 8.71 9.81 -6.16
N THR A 79 8.72 8.52 -6.44
CA THR A 79 7.55 7.76 -6.90
C THR A 79 7.19 6.71 -5.85
N LEU A 80 5.91 6.65 -5.49
CA LEU A 80 5.41 5.65 -4.55
C LEU A 80 4.64 4.59 -5.32
N TYR A 81 5.05 3.34 -5.17
CA TYR A 81 4.37 2.17 -5.71
C TYR A 81 3.63 1.48 -4.58
N VAL A 82 2.34 1.25 -4.75
CA VAL A 82 1.53 0.58 -3.74
C VAL A 82 0.57 -0.41 -4.40
N THR A 83 0.37 -1.56 -3.78
CA THR A 83 -0.43 -2.63 -4.37
C THR A 83 -1.92 -2.33 -4.41
N LEU A 84 -2.40 -1.45 -3.54
CA LEU A 84 -3.81 -1.06 -3.46
C LEU A 84 -3.94 0.46 -3.50
N GLU A 85 -4.97 0.94 -4.17
CA GLU A 85 -5.31 2.38 -4.21
C GLU A 85 -5.32 2.96 -2.80
N PRO A 86 -4.63 4.11 -2.56
CA PRO A 86 -4.54 4.68 -1.21
C PRO A 86 -5.87 5.21 -0.69
N CYS A 87 -6.05 5.13 0.62
CA CYS A 87 -7.18 5.76 1.31
C CYS A 87 -6.94 7.28 1.45
N VAL A 88 -7.92 7.98 2.01
CA VAL A 88 -7.86 9.44 2.17
C VAL A 88 -6.67 9.88 3.03
N MET A 89 -6.35 9.14 4.08
CA MET A 89 -5.20 9.44 4.96
C MET A 89 -3.89 9.39 4.18
N CYS A 90 -3.68 8.29 3.44
CA CYS A 90 -2.44 8.09 2.68
C CYS A 90 -2.33 9.05 1.52
N ALA A 91 -3.43 9.32 0.81
CA ALA A 91 -3.45 10.32 -0.27
C ALA A 91 -3.11 11.71 0.27
N GLY A 92 -3.65 12.09 1.42
CA GLY A 92 -3.29 13.34 2.08
C GLY A 92 -1.80 13.41 2.42
N ALA A 93 -1.22 12.32 2.92
CA ALA A 93 0.20 12.24 3.22
C ALA A 93 1.06 12.42 1.96
N MET A 94 0.60 11.91 0.82
CA MET A 94 1.30 12.09 -0.46
C MET A 94 1.33 13.55 -0.90
N VAL A 95 0.25 14.29 -0.65
CA VAL A 95 0.23 15.73 -0.92
C VAL A 95 1.18 16.46 0.02
N HIS A 96 1.16 16.15 1.31
CA HIS A 96 2.05 16.77 2.30
C HIS A 96 3.53 16.51 2.01
N SER A 97 3.85 15.31 1.58
CA SER A 97 5.23 14.90 1.28
C SER A 97 5.72 15.34 -0.11
N ARG A 98 4.84 15.87 -0.95
CA ARG A 98 5.17 16.38 -2.27
C ARG A 98 5.77 15.35 -3.22
N ILE A 99 5.38 14.08 -3.12
CA ILE A 99 5.86 13.08 -4.08
C ILE A 99 5.44 13.45 -5.50
N ALA A 100 6.24 13.03 -6.47
CA ALA A 100 5.98 13.35 -7.87
C ALA A 100 4.91 12.46 -8.48
N ARG A 101 4.90 11.17 -8.12
CA ARG A 101 4.05 10.20 -8.80
C ARG A 101 3.61 9.08 -7.85
N LEU A 102 2.35 8.68 -8.02
CA LEU A 102 1.77 7.51 -7.38
C LEU A 102 1.49 6.46 -8.46
N VAL A 103 1.91 5.24 -8.22
CA VAL A 103 1.58 4.08 -9.07
C VAL A 103 0.89 3.06 -8.18
N PHE A 104 -0.35 2.69 -8.51
CA PHE A 104 -1.03 1.65 -7.73
C PHE A 104 -1.53 0.52 -8.61
N GLY A 105 -1.68 -0.67 -8.01
CA GLY A 105 -2.13 -1.87 -8.70
C GLY A 105 -3.65 -1.95 -8.79
N ALA A 106 -4.28 -2.36 -7.71
CA ALA A 106 -5.73 -2.57 -7.66
C ALA A 106 -6.48 -1.34 -7.15
N ARG A 107 -7.67 -1.11 -7.67
CA ARG A 107 -8.57 -0.07 -7.14
C ARG A 107 -9.25 -0.55 -5.87
N ASP A 108 -9.59 0.39 -5.01
CA ASP A 108 -10.40 0.15 -3.82
C ASP A 108 -11.71 0.93 -3.94
N ALA A 109 -12.76 0.24 -4.36
CA ALA A 109 -14.05 0.88 -4.61
C ALA A 109 -14.69 1.48 -3.37
N LYS A 110 -14.36 0.96 -2.20
CA LYS A 110 -14.99 1.38 -0.93
C LYS A 110 -14.30 2.56 -0.26
N THR A 111 -12.96 2.59 -0.27
CA THR A 111 -12.20 3.58 0.49
C THR A 111 -11.12 4.27 -0.33
N GLY A 112 -11.00 3.96 -1.61
CA GLY A 112 -9.97 4.53 -2.47
C GLY A 112 -10.12 6.04 -2.68
N ALA A 113 -9.04 6.78 -2.51
CA ALA A 113 -9.03 8.23 -2.60
C ALA A 113 -8.20 8.77 -3.77
N ALA A 114 -7.88 7.92 -4.73
CA ALA A 114 -7.17 8.28 -5.95
C ALA A 114 -8.05 8.03 -7.19
N GLY A 115 -9.35 8.23 -7.05
CA GLY A 115 -10.31 8.18 -8.13
C GLY A 115 -11.52 7.28 -7.89
N SER A 116 -11.50 6.34 -6.94
CA SER A 116 -12.62 5.42 -6.72
C SER A 116 -13.75 6.03 -5.90
N LEU A 117 -13.56 6.21 -4.60
CA LEU A 117 -14.56 6.86 -3.75
C LEU A 117 -14.47 8.39 -3.87
N MET A 118 -13.26 8.90 -3.91
CA MET A 118 -12.97 10.33 -4.05
C MET A 118 -11.62 10.50 -4.75
N ASP A 119 -11.29 11.73 -5.14
CA ASP A 119 -10.00 12.02 -5.76
C ASP A 119 -9.33 13.16 -5.00
N VAL A 120 -8.56 12.80 -3.97
CA VAL A 120 -7.84 13.75 -3.13
C VAL A 120 -6.64 14.34 -3.88
N LEU A 121 -5.95 13.52 -4.67
CA LEU A 121 -4.69 13.92 -5.31
C LEU A 121 -4.87 14.94 -6.42
N HIS A 122 -6.06 15.02 -7.02
CA HIS A 122 -6.37 15.96 -8.07
C HIS A 122 -7.44 16.99 -7.66
N HIS A 123 -7.75 17.06 -6.37
CA HIS A 123 -8.73 18.04 -5.89
C HIS A 123 -8.23 19.46 -6.19
N PRO A 124 -9.08 20.35 -6.76
CA PRO A 124 -8.65 21.70 -7.14
C PRO A 124 -8.10 22.55 -6.01
N GLY A 125 -8.53 22.29 -4.78
CA GLY A 125 -8.07 23.01 -3.60
C GLY A 125 -6.71 22.58 -3.07
N MET A 126 -6.13 21.51 -3.61
CA MET A 126 -4.82 21.04 -3.16
C MET A 126 -3.70 21.90 -3.75
N ASN A 127 -2.68 22.18 -2.94
CA ASN A 127 -1.55 23.00 -3.33
C ASN A 127 -0.40 22.20 -3.97
N HIS A 128 -0.58 20.92 -4.19
CA HIS A 128 0.36 20.04 -4.87
C HIS A 128 -0.41 18.96 -5.62
N ARG A 129 0.04 18.65 -6.82
CA ARG A 129 -0.56 17.59 -7.64
C ARG A 129 0.40 16.44 -7.78
N VAL A 130 -0.14 15.23 -7.65
CA VAL A 130 0.62 13.98 -7.80
C VAL A 130 0.17 13.32 -9.09
N ALA A 131 1.12 12.98 -9.97
CA ALA A 131 0.79 12.24 -11.19
C ALA A 131 0.40 10.80 -10.80
N ILE A 132 -0.64 10.25 -11.43
CA ILE A 132 -1.16 8.93 -11.10
C ILE A 132 -1.02 7.99 -12.29
N SER A 133 -0.52 6.77 -12.04
CA SER A 133 -0.62 5.64 -12.96
C SER A 133 -1.28 4.50 -12.22
N GLU A 134 -2.27 3.87 -12.83
CA GLU A 134 -3.03 2.81 -12.19
C GLU A 134 -3.00 1.51 -12.98
N GLY A 135 -3.39 0.42 -12.34
CA GLY A 135 -3.57 -0.85 -13.01
C GLY A 135 -2.31 -1.66 -13.25
N VAL A 136 -1.19 -1.24 -12.69
CA VAL A 136 0.06 -1.98 -12.86
C VAL A 136 0.00 -3.26 -12.01
N LEU A 137 0.02 -4.41 -12.69
CA LEU A 137 -0.18 -5.74 -12.08
C LEU A 137 -1.47 -5.81 -11.26
N ALA A 138 -2.54 -5.17 -11.76
CA ALA A 138 -3.81 -5.05 -11.05
C ALA A 138 -4.39 -6.41 -10.66
N GLU A 139 -4.32 -7.41 -11.53
CA GLU A 139 -4.85 -8.74 -11.26
C GLU A 139 -4.11 -9.44 -10.11
N SER A 140 -2.78 -9.38 -10.11
CA SER A 140 -1.95 -9.96 -9.04
C SER A 140 -2.21 -9.26 -7.71
N CYS A 141 -2.32 -7.95 -7.71
CA CYS A 141 -2.61 -7.17 -6.51
C CYS A 141 -4.00 -7.50 -5.96
N SER A 142 -4.99 -7.55 -6.83
CA SER A 142 -6.37 -7.88 -6.48
C SER A 142 -6.50 -9.32 -5.95
N ALA A 143 -5.82 -10.27 -6.61
CA ALA A 143 -5.83 -11.66 -6.19
C ALA A 143 -5.24 -11.86 -4.81
N THR A 144 -4.15 -11.18 -4.49
CA THR A 144 -3.52 -11.23 -3.16
C THR A 144 -4.50 -10.83 -2.07
N LEU A 145 -5.26 -9.76 -2.29
CA LEU A 145 -6.27 -9.29 -1.34
C LEU A 145 -7.43 -10.26 -1.21
N SER A 146 -7.96 -10.73 -2.35
CA SER A 146 -9.08 -11.67 -2.37
C SER A 146 -8.72 -12.99 -1.67
N ASP A 147 -7.53 -13.49 -1.92
CA ASP A 147 -7.04 -14.73 -1.32
C ASP A 147 -6.89 -14.58 0.19
N PHE A 148 -6.40 -13.44 0.65
CA PHE A 148 -6.24 -13.16 2.07
C PHE A 148 -7.60 -13.13 2.78
N PHE A 149 -8.58 -12.40 2.23
CA PHE A 149 -9.89 -12.29 2.85
C PHE A 149 -10.62 -13.63 2.87
N ARG A 150 -10.46 -14.45 1.82
CA ARG A 150 -11.01 -15.80 1.79
C ARG A 150 -10.37 -16.68 2.86
N TRP A 151 -9.05 -16.66 2.97
CA TRP A 151 -8.32 -17.38 4.01
C TRP A 151 -8.77 -16.96 5.41
N ARG A 152 -8.92 -15.66 5.62
CA ARG A 152 -9.33 -15.10 6.92
C ARG A 152 -10.75 -15.55 7.30
N ARG A 153 -11.68 -15.59 6.34
CA ARG A 153 -13.03 -16.11 6.58
C ARG A 153 -13.03 -17.58 6.96
N GLU A 154 -12.21 -18.38 6.31
CA GLU A 154 -12.05 -19.79 6.61
C GLU A 154 -11.48 -20.02 8.00
N GLU A 155 -10.48 -19.23 8.39
CA GLU A 155 -9.91 -19.26 9.73
C GLU A 155 -10.95 -18.94 10.80
N LYS A 156 -11.76 -17.93 10.58
CA LYS A 156 -12.84 -17.55 11.50
C LYS A 156 -13.88 -18.67 11.65
N LYS A 157 -14.24 -19.33 10.54
CA LYS A 157 -15.16 -20.47 10.55
C LYS A 157 -14.58 -21.64 11.33
N ALA A 158 -13.31 -21.94 11.13
CA ALA A 158 -12.61 -23.00 11.85
C ALA A 158 -12.59 -22.75 13.35
N LEU A 159 -12.29 -21.51 13.76
CA LEU A 159 -12.28 -21.11 15.18
C LEU A 159 -13.67 -21.21 15.80
N LYS A 160 -14.71 -20.78 15.08
CA LYS A 160 -16.09 -20.88 15.54
C LYS A 160 -16.50 -22.34 15.73
N LYS A 161 -16.17 -23.21 14.77
CA LYS A 161 -16.43 -24.66 14.86
C LYS A 161 -15.73 -25.29 16.08
N ALA A 162 -14.47 -24.93 16.30
CA ALA A 162 -13.71 -25.44 17.44
C ALA A 162 -14.35 -25.03 18.76
N ARG A 163 -14.81 -23.76 18.88
CA ARG A 163 -15.52 -23.29 20.09
C ARG A 163 -16.82 -24.03 20.33
N GLU A 164 -17.60 -24.29 19.27
CA GLU A 164 -18.84 -25.06 19.37
C GLU A 164 -18.60 -26.49 19.83
N GLN A 165 -17.51 -27.13 19.35
CA GLN A 165 -17.15 -28.49 19.72
C GLN A 165 -16.67 -28.59 21.17
N THR A 166 -16.05 -27.52 21.71
CA THR A 166 -15.57 -27.50 23.10
C THR A 166 -16.62 -26.98 24.08
N GLY A 167 -17.79 -26.54 23.59
CA GLY A 167 -18.84 -25.99 24.43
C GLY A 167 -18.58 -24.57 24.92
N GLU A 168 -17.58 -23.89 24.37
CA GLU A 168 -17.32 -22.48 24.66
C GLU A 168 -18.27 -21.59 23.88
N SER A 169 -18.95 -20.69 24.55
CA SER A 169 -19.88 -19.74 23.94
C SER A 169 -19.21 -18.39 23.65
#